data_c030fc1df4a61a4ce6f1c62aa307acbe
#
_entry.id   c030fc1df4a61a4ce6f1c62aa307acbe
#
_cell.length_a   1.000
_cell.length_b   1.000
_cell.length_c   1.000
_cell.angle_alpha   90.00
_cell.angle_beta   90.00
_cell.angle_gamma   90.00
#
_symmetry.space_group_name_H-M   'P 1'
#
loop_
_entity.id
_entity.type
_entity.pdbx_description
1 polymer ?
#
loop_
_entity_poly.entity_id
_entity_poly.type
_entity_poly.pdbx_seq_one_letter_code
_entity_poly.pdbx_strand_id
1 'polypeptide(L)'
;MAMAGGGGSGVKAEPNVTPMIDVMLVLLVIFMIVVPQINAGFTAIPPEGQNLKPHPEEDGDQVLGIDDQGRYYLNKKPVRPEDLETLVKGIYSVERPDYIMYVKAHKDLQYLKVIDALDKLSRNGVRVAALITDQKPGTESLISSDKLLAGEKK
;
A
#
# COMPACT_ATOMS: atom_id res chain seq x y z
N MET A 1 -16.71 81.80 14.91
CA MET A 1 -15.92 80.96 13.97
C MET A 1 -15.93 79.54 14.47
N ALA A 2 -16.74 78.69 13.87
CA ALA A 2 -16.86 77.30 14.21
C ALA A 2 -16.12 76.46 13.14
N MET A 3 -15.14 75.65 13.56
CA MET A 3 -14.49 74.71 12.71
C MET A 3 -15.16 73.38 12.88
N ALA A 4 -15.73 72.85 11.80
CA ALA A 4 -16.32 71.54 11.70
C ALA A 4 -15.27 70.49 11.65
N GLY A 5 -15.29 69.57 12.60
CA GLY A 5 -14.46 68.38 12.58
C GLY A 5 -15.02 67.31 11.60
N GLY A 6 -14.25 67.01 10.55
CA GLY A 6 -14.61 65.98 9.59
C GLY A 6 -14.52 64.60 10.20
N GLY A 7 -15.68 63.94 10.30
CA GLY A 7 -15.75 62.50 10.64
C GLY A 7 -15.26 61.67 9.48
N GLY A 8 -14.05 61.05 9.62
CA GLY A 8 -13.59 60.05 8.71
C GLY A 8 -14.38 58.75 8.92
N SER A 9 -15.28 58.43 8.00
CA SER A 9 -15.90 57.09 7.92
C SER A 9 -14.86 56.11 7.45
N GLY A 10 -14.16 55.48 8.41
CA GLY A 10 -13.32 54.35 8.12
C GLY A 10 -14.18 53.21 7.54
N VAL A 11 -14.00 52.91 6.27
CA VAL A 11 -14.57 51.74 5.64
C VAL A 11 -13.97 50.51 6.36
N LYS A 12 -14.73 49.95 7.27
CA LYS A 12 -14.40 48.64 7.83
C LYS A 12 -14.58 47.62 6.70
N ALA A 13 -13.50 47.29 6.03
CA ALA A 13 -13.44 46.14 5.13
C ALA A 13 -13.46 44.87 6.00
N GLU A 14 -14.64 44.45 6.39
CA GLU A 14 -14.78 43.10 6.97
C GLU A 14 -14.58 42.09 5.85
N PRO A 15 -13.55 41.22 5.94
CA PRO A 15 -13.35 40.19 4.93
C PRO A 15 -14.57 39.30 4.89
N ASN A 16 -15.17 39.17 3.72
CA ASN A 16 -16.28 38.23 3.52
C ASN A 16 -15.72 36.80 3.63
N VAL A 17 -15.95 36.16 4.77
CA VAL A 17 -15.43 34.79 5.06
C VAL A 17 -16.26 33.70 4.40
N THR A 18 -17.42 34.01 3.83
CA THR A 18 -18.32 33.05 3.20
C THR A 18 -17.62 32.22 2.09
N PRO A 19 -16.86 32.81 1.15
CA PRO A 19 -16.13 32.04 0.16
C PRO A 19 -15.07 31.14 0.75
N MET A 20 -14.45 31.55 1.84
CA MET A 20 -13.44 30.72 2.53
C MET A 20 -14.06 29.50 3.23
N ILE A 21 -15.22 29.72 3.88
CA ILE A 21 -15.95 28.63 4.55
C ILE A 21 -16.45 27.61 3.53
N ASP A 22 -16.93 28.03 2.39
CA ASP A 22 -17.37 27.13 1.31
C ASP A 22 -16.25 26.25 0.82
N VAL A 23 -15.08 26.79 0.53
CA VAL A 23 -13.90 26.03 0.14
C VAL A 23 -13.47 25.06 1.25
N MET A 24 -13.45 25.48 2.51
CA MET A 24 -13.12 24.62 3.64
C MET A 24 -14.12 23.48 3.81
N LEU A 25 -15.40 23.75 3.62
CA LEU A 25 -16.47 22.77 3.73
C LEU A 25 -16.37 21.73 2.61
N VAL A 26 -16.12 22.15 1.37
CA VAL A 26 -15.91 21.25 0.23
C VAL A 26 -14.68 20.37 0.44
N LEU A 27 -13.58 20.93 0.89
CA LEU A 27 -12.37 20.16 1.21
C LEU A 27 -12.62 19.18 2.35
N LEU A 28 -13.35 19.56 3.40
CA LEU A 28 -13.72 18.68 4.50
C LEU A 28 -14.51 17.46 3.99
N VAL A 29 -15.52 17.69 3.14
CA VAL A 29 -16.34 16.62 2.56
C VAL A 29 -15.50 15.71 1.68
N ILE A 30 -14.61 16.27 0.85
CA ILE A 30 -13.70 15.49 0.01
C ILE A 30 -12.80 14.61 0.88
N PHE A 31 -12.17 15.15 1.91
CA PHE A 31 -11.33 14.36 2.83
C PHE A 31 -12.13 13.30 3.59
N MET A 32 -13.37 13.59 3.99
CA MET A 32 -14.23 12.62 4.66
C MET A 32 -14.56 11.41 3.77
N ILE A 33 -14.69 11.61 2.46
CA ILE A 33 -15.00 10.53 1.50
C ILE A 33 -13.71 9.79 1.07
N VAL A 34 -12.61 10.51 0.83
CA VAL A 34 -11.37 9.94 0.25
C VAL A 34 -10.54 9.20 1.30
N VAL A 35 -10.43 9.71 2.53
CA VAL A 35 -9.61 9.11 3.60
C VAL A 35 -9.98 7.66 3.92
N PRO A 36 -11.27 7.27 4.05
CA PRO A 36 -11.61 5.87 4.29
C PRO A 36 -11.21 4.92 3.16
N GLN A 37 -11.20 5.39 1.92
CA GLN A 37 -10.80 4.57 0.77
C GLN A 37 -9.29 4.30 0.74
N ILE A 38 -8.49 5.25 1.22
CA ILE A 38 -7.03 5.07 1.32
C ILE A 38 -6.69 4.05 2.42
N ASN A 39 -7.46 4.01 3.50
CA ASN A 39 -7.24 3.11 4.63
C ASN A 39 -7.87 1.73 4.45
N ALA A 40 -8.68 1.48 3.41
CA ALA A 40 -9.19 0.16 3.04
C ALA A 40 -8.08 -0.76 2.47
N GLY A 41 -6.81 -0.38 2.67
CA GLY A 41 -5.65 -1.14 2.28
C GLY A 41 -5.48 -2.41 3.11
N PHE A 42 -5.01 -3.44 2.45
CA PHE A 42 -4.58 -4.69 3.03
C PHE A 42 -3.58 -4.47 4.18
N THR A 43 -3.90 -4.97 5.35
CA THR A 43 -3.01 -4.96 6.53
C THR A 43 -2.64 -6.40 6.86
N ALA A 44 -1.48 -6.87 6.38
CA ALA A 44 -0.86 -8.07 6.90
C ALA A 44 0.45 -7.68 7.57
N ILE A 45 0.61 -8.12 8.80
CA ILE A 45 1.88 -8.05 9.52
C ILE A 45 2.62 -9.34 9.16
N PRO A 46 3.69 -9.30 8.36
CA PRO A 46 4.42 -10.49 7.98
C PRO A 46 5.19 -11.07 9.17
N PRO A 47 5.56 -12.35 9.14
CA PRO A 47 6.42 -12.94 10.15
C PRO A 47 7.82 -12.34 10.09
N GLU A 48 8.52 -12.35 11.21
CA GLU A 48 9.91 -11.91 11.30
C GLU A 48 10.84 -13.00 10.75
N GLY A 49 11.82 -12.59 9.95
CA GLY A 49 12.89 -13.44 9.43
C GLY A 49 14.27 -12.91 9.80
N GLN A 50 15.29 -13.75 9.64
CA GLN A 50 16.68 -13.41 9.89
C GLN A 50 17.47 -13.41 8.58
N ASN A 51 18.48 -12.56 8.47
CA ASN A 51 19.37 -12.47 7.31
C ASN A 51 18.63 -12.27 5.98
N LEU A 52 17.60 -11.42 5.98
CA LEU A 52 16.80 -11.15 4.78
C LEU A 52 17.60 -10.29 3.80
N LYS A 53 17.36 -10.52 2.51
CA LYS A 53 17.82 -9.64 1.45
C LYS A 53 16.80 -8.51 1.28
N PRO A 54 17.23 -7.25 1.36
CA PRO A 54 16.34 -6.14 1.07
C PRO A 54 15.89 -6.20 -0.39
N HIS A 55 14.59 -6.17 -0.61
CA HIS A 55 13.99 -6.04 -1.94
C HIS A 55 13.08 -4.82 -1.90
N PRO A 56 13.49 -3.68 -2.47
CA PRO A 56 12.62 -2.52 -2.60
C PRO A 56 11.44 -2.88 -3.52
N GLU A 57 10.23 -2.47 -3.13
CA GLU A 57 9.03 -2.64 -3.97
C GLU A 57 9.24 -1.89 -5.30
N GLU A 58 9.13 -2.58 -6.42
CA GLU A 58 9.22 -2.01 -7.77
C GLU A 58 7.82 -1.84 -8.38
N ASP A 59 7.67 -0.81 -9.25
CA ASP A 59 6.42 -0.50 -9.94
C ASP A 59 6.06 -1.59 -10.97
N GLY A 60 5.71 -2.73 -10.65
CA GLY A 60 5.42 -3.85 -11.55
C GLY A 60 5.36 -5.16 -10.81
N ASP A 61 5.84 -5.16 -9.57
CA ASP A 61 5.78 -6.31 -8.70
C ASP A 61 4.33 -6.72 -8.45
N GLN A 62 4.08 -8.01 -8.59
CA GLN A 62 2.78 -8.58 -8.27
C GLN A 62 2.81 -9.11 -6.84
N VAL A 63 1.97 -8.52 -6.00
CA VAL A 63 1.92 -8.86 -4.57
C VAL A 63 0.58 -9.50 -4.23
N LEU A 64 0.63 -10.75 -3.77
CA LEU A 64 -0.51 -11.42 -3.14
C LEU A 64 -0.42 -11.25 -1.63
N GLY A 65 -1.37 -10.57 -1.05
CA GLY A 65 -1.55 -10.44 0.38
C GLY A 65 -2.54 -11.45 0.93
N ILE A 66 -2.28 -11.98 2.12
CA ILE A 66 -3.22 -12.84 2.86
C ILE A 66 -3.31 -12.31 4.29
N ASP A 67 -4.51 -11.91 4.71
CA ASP A 67 -4.73 -11.39 6.05
C ASP A 67 -4.86 -12.50 7.11
N ASP A 68 -5.06 -12.10 8.36
CA ASP A 68 -5.26 -12.99 9.52
C ASP A 68 -6.48 -13.92 9.38
N GLN A 69 -7.49 -13.51 8.59
CA GLN A 69 -8.70 -14.29 8.32
C GLN A 69 -8.56 -15.21 7.10
N GLY A 70 -7.46 -15.08 6.36
CA GLY A 70 -7.21 -15.83 5.14
C GLY A 70 -7.89 -15.25 3.90
N ARG A 71 -8.24 -13.97 3.91
CA ARG A 71 -8.75 -13.26 2.73
C ARG A 71 -7.59 -12.86 1.84
N TYR A 72 -7.80 -12.97 0.53
CA TYR A 72 -6.79 -12.65 -0.47
C TYR A 72 -6.89 -11.20 -0.95
N TYR A 73 -5.73 -10.60 -1.17
CA TYR A 73 -5.58 -9.26 -1.73
C TYR A 73 -4.52 -9.27 -2.81
N LEU A 74 -4.91 -8.98 -4.03
CA LEU A 74 -3.97 -8.87 -5.15
C LEU A 74 -3.68 -7.39 -5.42
N ASN A 75 -2.42 -7.00 -5.30
CA ASN A 75 -1.99 -5.61 -5.44
C ASN A 75 -2.84 -4.64 -4.58
N LYS A 76 -3.03 -5.00 -3.31
CA LYS A 76 -3.84 -4.25 -2.32
C LYS A 76 -5.35 -4.23 -2.58
N LYS A 77 -5.85 -4.91 -3.62
CA LYS A 77 -7.27 -5.03 -3.92
C LYS A 77 -7.82 -6.36 -3.38
N PRO A 78 -8.95 -6.36 -2.68
CA PRO A 78 -9.55 -7.60 -2.17
C PRO A 78 -9.98 -8.50 -3.34
N VAL A 79 -9.70 -9.79 -3.22
CA VAL A 79 -10.01 -10.81 -4.23
C VAL A 79 -10.71 -11.99 -3.55
N ARG A 80 -11.77 -12.50 -4.16
CA ARG A 80 -12.43 -13.69 -3.67
C ARG A 80 -11.57 -14.93 -3.96
N PRO A 81 -11.59 -15.95 -3.07
CA PRO A 81 -10.79 -17.16 -3.26
C PRO A 81 -11.00 -17.87 -4.60
N GLU A 82 -12.23 -17.79 -5.13
CA GLU A 82 -12.65 -18.37 -6.41
C GLU A 82 -12.12 -17.61 -7.64
N ASP A 83 -11.92 -16.29 -7.52
CA ASP A 83 -11.45 -15.44 -8.61
C ASP A 83 -9.91 -15.39 -8.70
N LEU A 84 -9.22 -15.78 -7.62
CA LEU A 84 -7.77 -15.68 -7.52
C LEU A 84 -7.05 -16.39 -8.66
N GLU A 85 -7.45 -17.64 -8.96
CA GLU A 85 -6.82 -18.43 -10.00
C GLU A 85 -6.98 -17.81 -11.39
N THR A 86 -8.18 -17.31 -11.69
CA THR A 86 -8.48 -16.65 -12.96
C THR A 86 -7.68 -15.36 -13.14
N LEU A 87 -7.57 -14.56 -12.08
CA LEU A 87 -6.80 -13.31 -12.08
C LEU A 87 -5.32 -13.57 -12.23
N VAL A 88 -4.77 -14.53 -11.47
CA VAL A 88 -3.36 -14.91 -11.56
C VAL A 88 -3.04 -15.44 -12.96
N LYS A 89 -3.86 -16.33 -13.48
CA LYS A 89 -3.70 -16.85 -14.84
C LYS A 89 -3.75 -15.73 -15.89
N GLY A 90 -4.63 -14.75 -15.73
CA GLY A 90 -4.70 -13.58 -16.60
C GLY A 90 -3.43 -12.74 -16.59
N ILE A 91 -2.81 -12.56 -15.41
CA ILE A 91 -1.57 -11.81 -15.26
C ILE A 91 -0.38 -12.53 -15.92
N TYR A 92 -0.28 -13.85 -15.75
CA TYR A 92 0.85 -14.66 -16.20
C TYR A 92 0.61 -15.37 -17.55
N SER A 93 -0.56 -15.20 -18.19
CA SER A 93 -0.83 -15.65 -19.56
C SER A 93 -0.16 -14.77 -20.60
N VAL A 94 0.11 -13.51 -20.28
CA VAL A 94 0.89 -12.59 -21.11
C VAL A 94 2.37 -12.87 -20.84
N GLU A 95 3.17 -12.99 -21.91
CA GLU A 95 4.61 -13.24 -21.79
C GLU A 95 5.27 -12.12 -20.97
N ARG A 96 5.62 -12.45 -19.74
CA ARG A 96 6.32 -11.55 -18.80
C ARG A 96 7.78 -11.98 -18.67
N PRO A 97 8.72 -11.04 -18.50
CA PRO A 97 10.13 -11.37 -18.33
C PRO A 97 10.40 -12.14 -17.03
N ASP A 98 9.55 -11.95 -16.01
CA ASP A 98 9.64 -12.60 -14.71
C ASP A 98 8.32 -13.29 -14.35
N TYR A 99 8.41 -14.51 -13.89
CA TYR A 99 7.27 -15.29 -13.39
C TYR A 99 7.28 -15.32 -11.86
N ILE A 100 7.60 -14.18 -11.24
CA ILE A 100 7.74 -14.01 -9.80
C ILE A 100 6.46 -13.38 -9.26
N MET A 101 5.94 -13.90 -8.16
CA MET A 101 4.90 -13.28 -7.36
C MET A 101 5.35 -13.18 -5.91
N TYR A 102 5.23 -12.00 -5.35
CA TYR A 102 5.53 -11.75 -3.95
C TYR A 102 4.31 -12.11 -3.09
N VAL A 103 4.52 -12.88 -2.04
CA VAL A 103 3.44 -13.32 -1.15
C VAL A 103 3.68 -12.76 0.25
N LYS A 104 2.75 -11.95 0.71
CA LYS A 104 2.76 -11.34 2.04
C LYS A 104 1.62 -11.94 2.87
N ALA A 105 1.94 -12.86 3.78
CA ALA A 105 0.97 -13.49 4.66
C ALA A 105 1.05 -12.91 6.08
N HIS A 106 -0.08 -12.87 6.78
CA HIS A 106 -0.10 -12.46 8.19
C HIS A 106 0.58 -13.52 9.07
N LYS A 107 1.35 -13.08 10.06
CA LYS A 107 2.13 -13.95 10.95
C LYS A 107 1.29 -14.99 11.72
N ASP A 108 0.05 -14.65 12.07
CA ASP A 108 -0.86 -15.52 12.83
C ASP A 108 -1.72 -16.43 11.93
N LEU A 109 -1.49 -16.38 10.61
CA LEU A 109 -2.21 -17.21 9.66
C LEU A 109 -1.77 -18.68 9.77
N GLN A 110 -2.73 -19.60 9.66
CA GLN A 110 -2.44 -21.03 9.62
C GLN A 110 -1.57 -21.36 8.40
N TYR A 111 -0.48 -22.09 8.62
CA TYR A 111 0.47 -22.50 7.59
C TYR A 111 -0.20 -23.19 6.39
N LEU A 112 -1.21 -24.03 6.64
CA LEU A 112 -1.96 -24.72 5.59
C LEU A 112 -2.56 -23.74 4.56
N LYS A 113 -3.05 -22.59 5.00
CA LYS A 113 -3.62 -21.57 4.10
C LYS A 113 -2.57 -20.93 3.21
N VAL A 114 -1.34 -20.76 3.72
CA VAL A 114 -0.22 -20.27 2.92
C VAL A 114 0.17 -21.29 1.86
N ILE A 115 0.25 -22.57 2.23
CA ILE A 115 0.57 -23.65 1.27
C ILE A 115 -0.53 -23.76 0.20
N ASP A 116 -1.81 -23.70 0.56
CA ASP A 116 -2.92 -23.73 -0.41
C ASP A 116 -2.83 -22.55 -1.41
N ALA A 117 -2.48 -21.36 -0.92
CA ALA A 117 -2.26 -20.21 -1.78
C ALA A 117 -1.08 -20.43 -2.74
N LEU A 118 0.06 -20.93 -2.25
CA LEU A 118 1.23 -21.21 -3.08
C LEU A 118 0.94 -22.29 -4.15
N ASP A 119 0.17 -23.32 -3.80
CA ASP A 119 -0.26 -24.35 -4.75
C ASP A 119 -1.14 -23.77 -5.87
N LYS A 120 -2.10 -22.90 -5.51
CA LYS A 120 -2.92 -22.18 -6.50
C LYS A 120 -2.08 -21.31 -7.41
N LEU A 121 -1.08 -20.59 -6.87
CA LEU A 121 -0.19 -19.75 -7.68
C LEU A 121 0.63 -20.60 -8.67
N SER A 122 1.24 -21.69 -8.21
CA SER A 122 2.08 -22.55 -9.04
C SER A 122 1.33 -23.20 -10.21
N ARG A 123 0.06 -23.57 -9.98
CA ARG A 123 -0.80 -24.14 -11.03
C ARG A 123 -1.21 -23.12 -12.10
N ASN A 124 -1.14 -21.83 -11.79
CA ASN A 124 -1.62 -20.74 -12.66
C ASN A 124 -0.49 -19.90 -13.26
N GLY A 125 0.72 -20.44 -13.38
CA GLY A 125 1.81 -19.87 -14.16
C GLY A 125 2.87 -19.13 -13.35
N VAL A 126 2.72 -19.02 -12.04
CA VAL A 126 3.77 -18.47 -11.17
C VAL A 126 4.87 -19.53 -11.00
N ARG A 127 6.09 -19.18 -11.37
CA ARG A 127 7.25 -20.09 -11.24
C ARG A 127 8.00 -19.87 -9.92
N VAL A 128 8.03 -18.64 -9.46
CA VAL A 128 8.70 -18.28 -8.21
C VAL A 128 7.72 -17.52 -7.33
N ALA A 129 7.42 -18.05 -6.16
CA ALA A 129 6.70 -17.36 -5.12
C ALA A 129 7.71 -16.87 -4.06
N ALA A 130 7.93 -15.57 -4.00
CA ALA A 130 8.84 -14.95 -3.04
C ALA A 130 8.04 -14.54 -1.79
N LEU A 131 8.36 -15.14 -0.64
CA LEU A 131 7.70 -14.82 0.63
C LEU A 131 8.30 -13.54 1.21
N ILE A 132 7.44 -12.56 1.50
CA ILE A 132 7.83 -11.31 2.17
C ILE A 132 7.78 -11.52 3.68
N THR A 133 8.88 -11.22 4.34
CA THR A 133 9.04 -11.27 5.79
C THR A 133 9.71 -9.99 6.29
N ASP A 134 9.44 -9.58 7.52
CA ASP A 134 10.10 -8.42 8.12
C ASP A 134 11.44 -8.83 8.73
N GLN A 135 12.47 -7.97 8.58
CA GLN A 135 13.77 -8.21 9.16
C GLN A 135 13.70 -8.06 10.68
N LYS A 136 14.09 -9.11 11.40
CA LYS A 136 14.23 -9.03 12.86
C LYS A 136 15.38 -8.09 13.22
N PRO A 137 15.14 -7.06 14.06
CA PRO A 137 16.20 -6.14 14.45
C PRO A 137 17.42 -6.85 15.04
N GLY A 138 18.61 -6.44 14.62
CA GLY A 138 19.89 -7.00 15.11
C GLY A 138 20.29 -8.35 14.50
N THR A 139 19.56 -8.85 13.48
CA THR A 139 19.88 -10.10 12.78
C THR A 139 20.15 -9.88 11.29
N GLU A 140 20.69 -8.72 10.93
CA GLU A 140 21.06 -8.39 9.56
C GLU A 140 22.22 -9.26 9.08
N SER A 141 22.22 -9.58 7.79
CA SER A 141 23.31 -10.33 7.19
C SER A 141 24.65 -9.61 7.34
N LEU A 142 25.66 -10.31 7.81
CA LEU A 142 27.04 -9.82 7.88
C LEU A 142 27.76 -9.93 6.53
N ILE A 143 27.14 -10.58 5.54
CA ILE A 143 27.73 -10.81 4.22
C ILE A 143 27.55 -9.52 3.38
N SER A 144 28.68 -8.97 2.93
CA SER A 144 28.70 -7.71 2.18
C SER A 144 27.92 -7.77 0.87
N SER A 145 27.84 -8.92 0.20
CA SER A 145 27.06 -9.11 -1.03
C SER A 145 25.54 -8.95 -0.84
N ASP A 146 25.05 -9.22 0.35
CA ASP A 146 23.62 -9.06 0.64
C ASP A 146 23.23 -7.58 0.87
N LYS A 147 24.22 -6.74 1.22
CA LYS A 147 24.05 -5.30 1.44
C LYS A 147 24.11 -4.49 0.14
N LEU A 148 24.80 -5.00 -0.88
CA LEU A 148 25.02 -4.27 -2.14
C LEU A 148 23.75 -4.16 -3.00
N LEU A 149 22.78 -5.05 -2.83
CA LEU A 149 21.52 -5.00 -3.57
C LEU A 149 20.56 -3.89 -3.11
N ALA A 150 20.80 -3.29 -1.94
CA ALA A 150 19.99 -2.19 -1.41
C ALA A 150 20.38 -0.79 -1.92
N GLY A 151 21.54 -0.64 -2.56
CA GLY A 151 22.15 0.66 -2.85
C GLY A 151 22.46 0.97 -4.31
N GLU A 152 22.32 0.05 -5.24
CA GLU A 152 22.75 0.28 -6.62
C GLU A 152 21.58 0.58 -7.56
N LYS A 153 21.04 1.82 -7.43
CA LYS A 153 20.50 2.53 -8.59
C LYS A 153 21.63 3.38 -9.18
N LYS A 154 22.24 2.89 -10.25
CA LYS A 154 22.90 3.74 -11.23
C LYS A 154 21.93 4.07 -12.34
#